data_e803cc46f55e5879f353b53dcd4b99e9
#
_entry.id   e803cc46f55e5879f353b53dcd4b99e9
#
_cell.length_a   1.000
_cell.length_b   1.000
_cell.length_c   1.000
_cell.angle_alpha   90.00
_cell.angle_beta   90.00
_cell.angle_gamma   90.00
#
_symmetry.space_group_name_H-M   'P 1'
#
loop_
_entity.id
_entity.type
_entity.pdbx_description
1 polymer ?
#
loop_
_entity_poly.entity_id
_entity_poly.type
_entity_poly.pdbx_seq_one_letter_code
_entity_poly.pdbx_strand_id
1 'polypeptide(L)'
;MERPKDYYKLADAAKDWVFKDETGLPSQPPYTTLPKIIPNLAWDTNLPFPLNNSWGYHDAATGAGKYDKYYEEMTKRYGKPSSIVDFSDKMQLMNALGYQGIFEADGHKLNETGGVMLWKLNAALPSVIWQIYDWYLEPNAGYYTMQNACEPIHIQYNYDNSSIAIINRTHHATGSLTATADIYDINSKLIKSEKVGNVGLAQTGVKEVIQLKDALAATKGVSFVVLNLTNAAGKTVSHNVYWLSATDDFKSLNDMKHAQVQGKVIKAEKGLSENKWTMQFTNNSNQLAFFVRPQLMKNGEEVMPSYWTGNYFSLAPHESIIVSVSAPVAKLGAAKSTVLLEGWNLDKQVITLP
;
A
#
# COMPACT_ATOMS: atom_id res chain seq x y z
N MET A 1 12.98 -4.67 -13.27
CA MET A 1 12.55 -4.39 -11.89
C MET A 1 12.08 -5.69 -11.26
N GLU A 2 12.52 -5.96 -10.06
CA GLU A 2 12.17 -7.18 -9.35
C GLU A 2 10.67 -7.20 -9.00
N ARG A 3 10.08 -8.37 -9.10
CA ARG A 3 8.69 -8.62 -8.68
C ARG A 3 8.69 -8.96 -7.19
N PRO A 4 7.57 -8.84 -6.47
CA PRO A 4 7.52 -9.23 -5.06
C PRO A 4 8.14 -10.61 -4.77
N LYS A 5 7.84 -11.61 -5.60
CA LYS A 5 8.38 -12.98 -5.45
C LYS A 5 9.90 -13.08 -5.59
N ASP A 6 10.54 -12.12 -6.26
CA ASP A 6 11.99 -12.18 -6.48
C ASP A 6 12.74 -11.79 -5.20
N TYR A 7 12.14 -10.94 -4.34
CA TYR A 7 12.70 -10.63 -3.02
C TYR A 7 12.72 -11.85 -2.09
N TYR A 8 11.71 -12.72 -2.15
CA TYR A 8 11.70 -13.98 -1.38
C TYR A 8 12.85 -14.91 -1.79
N LYS A 9 13.20 -14.94 -3.07
CA LYS A 9 14.34 -15.72 -3.57
C LYS A 9 15.69 -15.17 -3.10
N LEU A 10 15.81 -13.86 -3.01
CA LEU A 10 17.02 -13.21 -2.51
C LEU A 10 17.24 -13.58 -1.04
N ALA A 11 16.17 -13.59 -0.24
CA ALA A 11 16.24 -14.02 1.16
C ALA A 11 16.58 -15.52 1.32
N ASP A 12 16.05 -16.39 0.44
CA ASP A 12 16.25 -17.84 0.53
C ASP A 12 17.68 -18.32 0.23
N ALA A 13 18.41 -17.60 -0.55
CA ALA A 13 19.58 -18.20 -1.21
C ALA A 13 20.88 -17.95 -0.47
N ALA A 14 20.91 -17.33 0.69
CA ALA A 14 22.12 -16.74 1.27
C ALA A 14 22.97 -15.96 0.25
N LYS A 15 22.32 -15.56 -0.84
CA LYS A 15 22.91 -14.83 -1.95
C LYS A 15 22.80 -13.33 -1.76
N ASP A 16 21.97 -12.92 -0.84
CA ASP A 16 21.88 -11.55 -0.35
C ASP A 16 22.32 -11.50 1.10
N TRP A 17 22.44 -10.32 1.63
CA TRP A 17 23.00 -10.08 2.96
C TRP A 17 22.03 -10.55 4.05
N VAL A 18 22.56 -11.17 5.10
CA VAL A 18 21.80 -11.47 6.33
C VAL A 18 21.18 -10.19 6.91
N PHE A 19 21.84 -9.06 6.73
CA PHE A 19 21.35 -7.72 7.03
C PHE A 19 21.50 -6.85 5.79
N LYS A 20 20.39 -6.39 5.21
CA LYS A 20 20.43 -5.57 4.01
C LYS A 20 20.62 -4.11 4.38
N ASP A 21 21.79 -3.58 4.10
CA ASP A 21 22.23 -2.24 4.50
C ASP A 21 21.55 -1.11 3.71
N GLU A 22 21.15 -1.36 2.45
CA GLU A 22 20.28 -0.46 1.72
C GLU A 22 19.45 -1.18 0.64
N THR A 23 18.18 -0.87 0.58
CA THR A 23 17.28 -1.37 -0.45
C THR A 23 16.14 -0.38 -0.71
N GLY A 24 15.63 -0.33 -1.92
CA GLY A 24 14.54 0.56 -2.29
C GLY A 24 14.09 0.40 -3.73
N LEU A 25 13.21 1.27 -4.14
CA LEU A 25 12.62 1.29 -5.48
C LEU A 25 12.74 2.68 -6.08
N PRO A 26 12.77 2.82 -7.43
CA PRO A 26 12.57 4.10 -8.09
C PRO A 26 11.13 4.57 -7.91
N SER A 27 10.75 4.84 -6.66
CA SER A 27 9.42 5.24 -6.25
C SER A 27 9.05 6.62 -6.77
N GLN A 28 7.76 6.90 -6.84
CA GLN A 28 7.23 8.18 -7.28
C GLN A 28 6.36 8.83 -6.20
N PRO A 29 6.46 10.18 -6.04
CA PRO A 29 5.49 10.94 -5.25
C PRO A 29 4.07 10.82 -5.80
N PRO A 30 3.05 10.96 -4.95
CA PRO A 30 1.66 11.07 -5.40
C PRO A 30 1.43 12.30 -6.29
N TYR A 31 0.36 12.28 -7.10
CA TYR A 31 0.05 13.38 -8.03
C TYR A 31 -0.14 14.73 -7.32
N THR A 32 -0.64 14.75 -6.09
CA THR A 32 -0.89 15.99 -5.33
C THR A 32 0.35 16.85 -5.09
N THR A 33 1.52 16.25 -5.00
CA THR A 33 2.80 16.95 -4.84
C THR A 33 3.66 16.98 -6.10
N LEU A 34 3.41 16.07 -7.04
CA LEU A 34 4.20 15.97 -8.27
C LEU A 34 4.29 17.29 -9.07
N PRO A 35 3.21 18.10 -9.25
CA PRO A 35 3.29 19.40 -9.90
C PRO A 35 4.11 20.45 -9.13
N LYS A 36 4.25 20.27 -7.82
CA LYS A 36 5.09 21.14 -6.97
C LYS A 36 6.56 20.79 -7.09
N ILE A 37 6.88 19.51 -7.37
CA ILE A 37 8.25 19.02 -7.59
C ILE A 37 8.71 19.38 -9.00
N ILE A 38 7.86 19.19 -10.01
CA ILE A 38 8.15 19.45 -11.42
C ILE A 38 7.27 20.62 -11.90
N PRO A 39 7.78 21.87 -11.87
CA PRO A 39 6.97 23.06 -12.18
C PRO A 39 6.35 23.07 -13.57
N ASN A 40 7.03 22.47 -14.54
CA ASN A 40 6.56 22.37 -15.93
C ASN A 40 6.09 20.95 -16.25
N LEU A 41 5.29 20.39 -15.35
CA LEU A 41 4.74 19.06 -15.50
C LEU A 41 3.83 19.01 -16.72
N ALA A 42 4.29 18.31 -17.76
CA ALA A 42 3.53 18.07 -18.98
C ALA A 42 3.41 16.58 -19.23
N TRP A 43 2.26 16.17 -19.72
CA TRP A 43 2.05 14.82 -20.22
C TRP A 43 2.15 14.82 -21.74
N ASP A 44 3.15 14.12 -22.26
CA ASP A 44 3.25 13.86 -23.69
C ASP A 44 2.87 12.40 -23.97
N THR A 45 1.74 12.21 -24.64
CA THR A 45 1.23 10.88 -24.99
C THR A 45 2.03 10.17 -26.07
N ASN A 46 2.90 10.88 -26.77
CA ASN A 46 3.71 10.35 -27.87
C ASN A 46 5.10 9.90 -27.43
N LEU A 47 5.61 10.43 -26.32
CA LEU A 47 6.91 10.08 -25.80
C LEU A 47 6.77 9.11 -24.63
N PRO A 48 7.61 8.06 -24.59
CA PRO A 48 7.73 7.29 -23.38
C PRO A 48 8.24 8.23 -22.29
N PHE A 49 7.46 8.29 -21.22
CA PHE A 49 7.87 8.97 -20.02
C PHE A 49 9.22 8.39 -19.52
N PRO A 50 10.05 9.17 -18.91
CA PRO A 50 10.02 10.60 -18.61
C PRO A 50 11.21 11.26 -19.30
N LEU A 51 11.03 11.91 -20.38
CA LEU A 51 12.24 12.19 -21.16
C LEU A 51 12.45 13.66 -21.49
N ASN A 52 11.72 14.55 -20.84
CA ASN A 52 12.08 15.96 -20.93
C ASN A 52 13.10 16.34 -19.84
N ASN A 53 13.79 17.47 -20.05
CA ASN A 53 14.81 17.95 -19.14
C ASN A 53 14.29 18.24 -17.73
N SER A 54 13.02 18.62 -17.57
CA SER A 54 12.43 18.89 -16.27
C SER A 54 12.37 17.63 -15.40
N TRP A 55 11.92 16.51 -15.94
CA TRP A 55 11.93 15.23 -15.24
C TRP A 55 13.35 14.75 -14.95
N GLY A 56 14.23 14.82 -15.95
CA GLY A 56 15.64 14.45 -15.79
C GLY A 56 16.35 15.27 -14.71
N TYR A 57 16.08 16.57 -14.64
CA TYR A 57 16.61 17.43 -13.60
C TYR A 57 16.16 17.06 -12.20
N HIS A 58 14.96 16.50 -12.04
CA HIS A 58 14.42 16.01 -10.77
C HIS A 58 14.66 14.50 -10.55
N ASP A 59 15.84 14.01 -10.94
CA ASP A 59 16.35 12.66 -10.73
C ASP A 59 15.73 11.54 -11.59
N ALA A 60 14.79 11.83 -12.49
CA ALA A 60 14.16 10.79 -13.29
C ALA A 60 15.11 10.12 -14.31
N ALA A 61 16.18 10.79 -14.71
CA ALA A 61 17.15 10.29 -15.71
C ALA A 61 18.49 9.84 -15.11
N THR A 62 18.67 9.92 -13.78
CA THR A 62 19.95 9.64 -13.16
C THR A 62 20.18 8.16 -12.88
N GLY A 63 21.34 7.68 -13.29
CA GLY A 63 22.06 6.50 -12.84
C GLY A 63 21.28 5.21 -12.63
N ALA A 64 21.44 4.63 -11.48
CA ALA A 64 20.81 3.38 -11.06
C ALA A 64 19.27 3.45 -10.99
N GLY A 65 18.69 4.65 -10.98
CA GLY A 65 17.26 4.86 -10.91
C GLY A 65 16.51 4.29 -12.09
N LYS A 66 17.03 4.51 -13.28
CA LYS A 66 16.46 3.98 -14.53
C LYS A 66 14.94 4.02 -14.53
N TYR A 67 14.41 5.21 -14.34
CA TYR A 67 12.99 5.46 -14.21
C TYR A 67 12.19 5.03 -15.45
N ASP A 68 12.84 5.05 -16.61
CA ASP A 68 12.36 4.47 -17.87
C ASP A 68 11.96 3.01 -17.71
N LYS A 69 12.82 2.18 -17.10
CA LYS A 69 12.51 0.77 -16.85
C LYS A 69 11.36 0.59 -15.86
N TYR A 70 11.26 1.49 -14.88
CA TYR A 70 10.15 1.47 -13.93
C TYR A 70 8.82 1.78 -14.64
N TYR A 71 8.83 2.77 -15.53
CA TYR A 71 7.71 3.10 -16.39
C TYR A 71 7.33 1.95 -17.35
N GLU A 72 8.31 1.33 -17.98
CA GLU A 72 8.08 0.17 -18.88
C GLU A 72 7.41 -0.98 -18.13
N GLU A 73 7.90 -1.34 -16.95
CA GLU A 73 7.30 -2.38 -16.12
C GLU A 73 5.89 -2.02 -15.65
N MET A 74 5.65 -0.77 -15.28
CA MET A 74 4.32 -0.29 -14.95
C MET A 74 3.37 -0.41 -16.14
N THR A 75 3.80 0.03 -17.32
CA THR A 75 3.00 -0.04 -18.56
C THR A 75 2.68 -1.48 -18.94
N LYS A 76 3.64 -2.38 -18.79
CA LYS A 76 3.46 -3.81 -19.05
C LYS A 76 2.40 -4.42 -18.11
N ARG A 77 2.44 -4.07 -16.83
CA ARG A 77 1.56 -4.63 -15.80
C ARG A 77 0.18 -4.00 -15.78
N TYR A 78 0.09 -2.66 -15.84
CA TYR A 78 -1.16 -1.90 -15.63
C TYR A 78 -1.72 -1.24 -16.88
N GLY A 79 -1.03 -1.37 -18.02
CA GLY A 79 -1.40 -0.73 -19.27
C GLY A 79 -0.83 0.69 -19.42
N LYS A 80 -0.81 1.18 -20.67
CA LYS A 80 -0.32 2.52 -20.99
C LYS A 80 -1.18 3.58 -20.28
N PRO A 81 -0.56 4.53 -19.58
CA PRO A 81 -1.32 5.60 -18.93
C PRO A 81 -2.03 6.49 -19.95
N SER A 82 -3.22 6.96 -19.58
CA SER A 82 -4.05 7.87 -20.38
C SER A 82 -3.85 9.35 -20.01
N SER A 83 -3.31 9.61 -18.83
CA SER A 83 -3.04 10.94 -18.29
C SER A 83 -1.93 10.90 -17.26
N ILE A 84 -1.45 12.09 -16.83
CA ILE A 84 -0.46 12.18 -15.74
C ILE A 84 -1.02 11.70 -14.39
N VAL A 85 -2.32 11.85 -14.15
CA VAL A 85 -2.99 11.34 -12.95
C VAL A 85 -3.00 9.82 -12.99
N ASP A 86 -3.50 9.22 -14.06
CA ASP A 86 -3.52 7.76 -14.27
C ASP A 86 -2.10 7.16 -14.19
N PHE A 87 -1.11 7.87 -14.74
CA PHE A 87 0.30 7.50 -14.59
C PHE A 87 0.71 7.46 -13.10
N SER A 88 0.42 8.52 -12.37
CA SER A 88 0.77 8.61 -10.95
C SER A 88 0.09 7.50 -10.13
N ASP A 89 -1.19 7.24 -10.37
CA ASP A 89 -1.95 6.20 -9.66
C ASP A 89 -1.38 4.79 -9.93
N LYS A 90 -1.04 4.49 -11.18
CA LYS A 90 -0.37 3.23 -11.56
C LYS A 90 1.00 3.09 -10.91
N MET A 91 1.75 4.18 -10.78
CA MET A 91 3.03 4.19 -10.09
C MET A 91 2.87 3.99 -8.58
N GLN A 92 1.76 4.47 -7.97
CA GLN A 92 1.48 4.15 -6.57
C GLN A 92 1.23 2.65 -6.35
N LEU A 93 0.56 1.96 -7.28
CA LEU A 93 0.44 0.49 -7.23
C LEU A 93 1.81 -0.20 -7.32
N MET A 94 2.70 0.30 -8.18
CA MET A 94 4.07 -0.21 -8.27
C MET A 94 4.87 0.01 -6.98
N ASN A 95 4.75 1.20 -6.39
CA ASN A 95 5.38 1.51 -5.10
C ASN A 95 4.88 0.54 -4.00
N ALA A 96 3.56 0.37 -3.91
CA ALA A 96 2.93 -0.49 -2.90
C ALA A 96 3.44 -1.93 -2.99
N LEU A 97 3.34 -2.55 -4.18
CA LEU A 97 3.78 -3.94 -4.39
C LEU A 97 5.27 -4.15 -4.12
N GLY A 98 6.09 -3.21 -4.55
CA GLY A 98 7.53 -3.36 -4.41
C GLY A 98 7.98 -3.28 -2.96
N TYR A 99 7.53 -2.27 -2.21
CA TYR A 99 7.88 -2.14 -0.79
C TYR A 99 7.25 -3.25 0.06
N GLN A 100 6.02 -3.66 -0.24
CA GLN A 100 5.42 -4.84 0.38
C GLN A 100 6.31 -6.07 0.19
N GLY A 101 6.72 -6.35 -1.06
CA GLY A 101 7.56 -7.51 -1.37
C GLY A 101 8.90 -7.51 -0.64
N ILE A 102 9.56 -6.35 -0.49
CA ILE A 102 10.83 -6.22 0.24
C ILE A 102 10.65 -6.59 1.72
N PHE A 103 9.72 -5.93 2.40
CA PHE A 103 9.59 -6.03 3.86
C PHE A 103 8.88 -7.31 4.32
N GLU A 104 7.95 -7.85 3.50
CA GLU A 104 7.30 -9.13 3.81
C GLU A 104 8.23 -10.32 3.55
N ALA A 105 9.10 -10.26 2.53
CA ALA A 105 10.12 -11.29 2.32
C ALA A 105 11.08 -11.37 3.51
N ASP A 106 11.54 -10.23 4.03
CA ASP A 106 12.34 -10.19 5.26
C ASP A 106 11.55 -10.74 6.46
N GLY A 107 10.29 -10.34 6.59
CA GLY A 107 9.41 -10.85 7.65
C GLY A 107 9.20 -12.36 7.59
N HIS A 108 9.07 -12.96 6.39
CA HIS A 108 8.98 -14.40 6.22
C HIS A 108 10.25 -15.12 6.72
N LYS A 109 11.40 -14.48 6.58
CA LYS A 109 12.70 -15.00 7.01
C LYS A 109 13.20 -14.40 8.33
N LEU A 110 12.28 -13.97 9.19
CA LEU A 110 12.57 -13.25 10.43
C LEU A 110 13.65 -13.90 11.31
N ASN A 111 13.76 -15.24 11.32
CA ASN A 111 14.74 -15.98 12.08
C ASN A 111 16.09 -16.18 11.36
N GLU A 112 16.15 -15.81 10.08
CA GLU A 112 17.32 -16.02 9.22
C GLU A 112 17.96 -14.69 8.81
N THR A 113 17.19 -13.59 8.81
CA THR A 113 17.65 -12.24 8.47
C THR A 113 17.88 -11.38 9.70
N GLY A 114 18.77 -10.39 9.59
CA GLY A 114 19.02 -9.40 10.63
C GLY A 114 18.20 -8.12 10.45
N GLY A 115 17.54 -7.98 9.29
CA GLY A 115 16.69 -6.82 8.95
C GLY A 115 17.04 -6.15 7.64
N VAL A 116 16.26 -5.14 7.31
CA VAL A 116 16.36 -4.35 6.08
C VAL A 116 16.39 -2.87 6.41
N MET A 117 17.36 -2.14 5.84
CA MET A 117 17.40 -0.68 5.87
C MET A 117 16.93 -0.09 4.53
N LEU A 118 16.06 0.88 4.62
CA LEU A 118 15.45 1.53 3.46
C LEU A 118 16.39 2.58 2.85
N TRP A 119 16.63 2.52 1.56
CA TRP A 119 17.13 3.61 0.75
C TRP A 119 16.03 4.13 -0.18
N LYS A 120 15.34 5.23 0.14
CA LYS A 120 15.58 6.11 1.29
C LYS A 120 14.26 6.59 1.89
N LEU A 121 14.31 7.10 3.13
CA LEU A 121 13.14 7.58 3.84
C LEU A 121 12.54 8.82 3.16
N ASN A 122 13.36 9.86 2.92
CA ASN A 122 12.92 11.15 2.39
C ASN A 122 13.94 11.76 1.43
N ALA A 123 13.49 12.74 0.67
CA ALA A 123 14.34 13.48 -0.26
C ALA A 123 15.11 14.60 0.44
N ALA A 124 16.35 14.83 0.00
CA ALA A 124 17.17 15.99 0.41
C ALA A 124 16.86 17.26 -0.41
N LEU A 125 16.13 17.10 -1.51
CA LEU A 125 15.67 18.15 -2.43
C LEU A 125 14.40 17.68 -3.15
N PRO A 126 13.62 18.57 -3.81
CA PRO A 126 12.46 18.17 -4.59
C PRO A 126 12.87 17.22 -5.74
N SER A 127 12.67 15.93 -5.53
CA SER A 127 13.01 14.87 -6.50
C SER A 127 11.95 13.79 -6.54
N VAL A 128 11.97 12.95 -7.58
CA VAL A 128 10.90 11.97 -7.86
C VAL A 128 11.22 10.54 -7.48
N ILE A 129 12.48 10.19 -7.16
CA ILE A 129 12.88 8.79 -6.96
C ILE A 129 13.51 8.48 -5.60
N TRP A 130 13.41 7.21 -5.23
CA TRP A 130 14.00 6.49 -4.09
C TRP A 130 13.38 6.75 -2.71
N GLN A 131 12.51 7.72 -2.55
CA GLN A 131 11.94 8.05 -1.23
C GLN A 131 10.53 7.50 -1.05
N ILE A 132 10.17 7.23 0.22
CA ILE A 132 8.78 6.93 0.63
C ILE A 132 8.05 8.17 1.15
N TYR A 133 8.78 9.20 1.58
CA TYR A 133 8.30 10.57 1.81
C TYR A 133 8.91 11.50 0.79
N ASP A 134 8.09 12.30 0.14
CA ASP A 134 8.61 13.32 -0.75
C ASP A 134 9.12 14.57 0.01
N TRP A 135 9.60 15.55 -0.74
CA TRP A 135 10.09 16.83 -0.18
C TRP A 135 9.03 17.58 0.64
N TYR A 136 7.76 17.43 0.31
CA TYR A 136 6.63 18.07 0.98
C TYR A 136 6.09 17.25 2.16
N LEU A 137 6.75 16.16 2.52
CA LEU A 137 6.38 15.22 3.57
C LEU A 137 5.09 14.46 3.29
N GLU A 138 4.75 14.26 2.02
CA GLU A 138 3.68 13.36 1.64
C GLU A 138 4.20 11.93 1.47
N PRO A 139 3.66 10.95 2.20
CA PRO A 139 4.03 9.57 2.03
C PRO A 139 3.35 8.98 0.79
N ASN A 140 4.08 8.19 0.01
CA ASN A 140 3.52 7.43 -1.08
C ASN A 140 2.89 6.10 -0.59
N ALA A 141 2.22 5.37 -1.49
CA ALA A 141 1.56 4.11 -1.13
C ALA A 141 2.53 3.05 -0.59
N GLY A 142 3.80 3.08 -0.99
CA GLY A 142 4.83 2.18 -0.48
C GLY A 142 5.11 2.36 1.01
N TYR A 143 4.96 3.58 1.54
CA TYR A 143 5.07 3.83 2.98
C TYR A 143 4.04 3.02 3.77
N TYR A 144 2.78 3.03 3.33
CA TYR A 144 1.70 2.36 4.06
C TYR A 144 1.79 0.83 3.97
N THR A 145 2.19 0.29 2.82
CA THR A 145 2.41 -1.16 2.70
C THR A 145 3.62 -1.62 3.51
N MET A 146 4.68 -0.82 3.57
CA MET A 146 5.82 -1.06 4.46
C MET A 146 5.40 -0.97 5.94
N GLN A 147 4.58 0.03 6.31
CA GLN A 147 4.05 0.18 7.66
C GLN A 147 3.27 -1.08 8.09
N ASN A 148 2.40 -1.59 7.22
CA ASN A 148 1.66 -2.83 7.47
C ASN A 148 2.61 -4.02 7.59
N ALA A 149 3.55 -4.19 6.65
CA ALA A 149 4.54 -5.27 6.68
C ALA A 149 5.40 -5.28 7.96
N CYS A 150 5.56 -4.11 8.60
CA CYS A 150 6.30 -3.94 9.85
C CYS A 150 5.42 -4.01 11.13
N GLU A 151 4.15 -4.40 11.03
CA GLU A 151 3.31 -4.58 12.21
C GLU A 151 3.94 -5.54 13.23
N PRO A 152 3.77 -5.31 14.53
CA PRO A 152 4.31 -6.21 15.57
C PRO A 152 3.80 -7.65 15.43
N ILE A 153 2.52 -7.81 15.07
CA ILE A 153 1.90 -9.09 14.69
C ILE A 153 1.26 -8.86 13.34
N HIS A 154 1.71 -9.58 12.32
CA HIS A 154 1.34 -9.35 10.93
C HIS A 154 0.84 -10.63 10.27
N ILE A 155 -0.15 -10.53 9.37
CA ILE A 155 -0.58 -11.60 8.49
C ILE A 155 -0.21 -11.27 7.06
N GLN A 156 0.47 -12.19 6.37
CA GLN A 156 0.95 -11.94 5.01
C GLN A 156 0.74 -13.14 4.08
N TYR A 157 0.69 -12.84 2.77
CA TYR A 157 0.78 -13.82 1.69
C TYR A 157 2.23 -13.94 1.23
N ASN A 158 2.77 -15.15 1.20
CA ASN A 158 4.13 -15.42 0.74
C ASN A 158 4.14 -15.70 -0.76
N TYR A 159 4.81 -14.83 -1.52
CA TYR A 159 4.83 -14.87 -2.98
C TYR A 159 5.65 -16.04 -3.57
N ASP A 160 6.53 -16.67 -2.79
CA ASP A 160 7.37 -17.77 -3.22
C ASP A 160 6.62 -19.12 -3.24
N ASN A 161 5.78 -19.35 -2.25
CA ASN A 161 5.12 -20.65 -2.05
C ASN A 161 3.59 -20.58 -1.94
N SER A 162 2.99 -19.39 -2.06
CA SER A 162 1.54 -19.15 -1.96
C SER A 162 0.92 -19.52 -0.61
N SER A 163 1.70 -19.51 0.47
CA SER A 163 1.19 -19.69 1.82
C SER A 163 0.76 -18.37 2.45
N ILE A 164 -0.11 -18.47 3.46
CA ILE A 164 -0.40 -17.37 4.40
C ILE A 164 0.37 -17.64 5.67
N ALA A 165 1.15 -16.66 6.09
CA ALA A 165 1.92 -16.73 7.32
C ALA A 165 1.49 -15.66 8.34
N ILE A 166 1.64 -15.99 9.61
CA ILE A 166 1.56 -15.04 10.72
C ILE A 166 2.97 -14.80 11.21
N ILE A 167 3.35 -13.55 11.32
CA ILE A 167 4.65 -13.09 11.80
C ILE A 167 4.46 -12.45 13.16
N ASN A 168 5.19 -12.90 14.16
CA ASN A 168 5.25 -12.27 15.47
C ASN A 168 6.65 -11.69 15.70
N ARG A 169 6.77 -10.36 15.67
CA ARG A 169 8.02 -9.65 15.94
C ARG A 169 8.17 -9.23 17.41
N THR A 170 7.18 -9.58 18.24
CA THR A 170 7.19 -9.19 19.66
C THR A 170 7.98 -10.18 20.51
N HIS A 171 8.39 -9.73 21.69
CA HIS A 171 9.06 -10.57 22.70
C HIS A 171 8.08 -11.39 23.55
N HIS A 172 6.80 -11.45 23.14
CA HIS A 172 5.73 -12.17 23.86
C HIS A 172 5.03 -13.15 22.93
N ALA A 173 4.50 -14.22 23.48
CA ALA A 173 3.61 -15.12 22.76
C ALA A 173 2.30 -14.39 22.40
N THR A 174 1.70 -14.72 21.25
CA THR A 174 0.54 -13.99 20.73
C THR A 174 -0.78 -14.32 21.44
N GLY A 175 -0.88 -15.37 22.19
CA GLY A 175 -2.19 -15.94 22.54
C GLY A 175 -2.90 -16.58 21.32
N SER A 176 -4.19 -16.88 21.47
CA SER A 176 -4.99 -17.51 20.41
C SER A 176 -5.43 -16.49 19.36
N LEU A 177 -5.07 -16.77 18.10
CA LEU A 177 -5.43 -15.97 16.92
C LEU A 177 -6.30 -16.81 15.96
N THR A 178 -7.09 -16.13 15.15
CA THR A 178 -7.83 -16.70 14.02
C THR A 178 -7.42 -15.98 12.74
N ALA A 179 -6.91 -16.71 11.78
CA ALA A 179 -6.57 -16.25 10.44
C ALA A 179 -7.69 -16.61 9.46
N THR A 180 -8.09 -15.66 8.62
CA THR A 180 -9.01 -15.85 7.50
C THR A 180 -8.36 -15.36 6.22
N ALA A 181 -8.53 -16.11 5.13
CA ALA A 181 -8.08 -15.76 3.79
C ALA A 181 -9.24 -15.93 2.81
N ASP A 182 -9.73 -14.82 2.26
CA ASP A 182 -10.81 -14.80 1.28
C ASP A 182 -10.26 -14.44 -0.09
N ILE A 183 -10.56 -15.26 -1.10
CA ILE A 183 -10.15 -15.04 -2.49
C ILE A 183 -11.36 -14.53 -3.27
N TYR A 184 -11.22 -13.35 -3.87
CA TYR A 184 -12.20 -12.76 -4.78
C TYR A 184 -11.66 -12.68 -6.20
N ASP A 185 -12.54 -12.84 -7.19
CA ASP A 185 -12.21 -12.51 -8.58
C ASP A 185 -12.28 -10.99 -8.84
N ILE A 186 -11.92 -10.57 -10.06
CA ILE A 186 -11.95 -9.18 -10.49
C ILE A 186 -13.36 -8.53 -10.43
N ASN A 187 -14.42 -9.33 -10.44
CA ASN A 187 -15.80 -8.90 -10.29
C ASN A 187 -16.29 -8.92 -8.84
N SER A 188 -15.37 -9.11 -7.89
CA SER A 188 -15.65 -9.18 -6.45
C SER A 188 -16.51 -10.37 -6.01
N LYS A 189 -16.56 -11.43 -6.83
CA LYS A 189 -17.20 -12.68 -6.44
C LYS A 189 -16.25 -13.45 -5.53
N LEU A 190 -16.72 -13.85 -4.35
CA LEU A 190 -15.99 -14.74 -3.45
C LEU A 190 -15.83 -16.13 -4.12
N ILE A 191 -14.59 -16.53 -4.34
CA ILE A 191 -14.21 -17.82 -4.95
C ILE A 191 -13.95 -18.86 -3.87
N LYS A 192 -13.24 -18.47 -2.83
CA LYS A 192 -12.81 -19.36 -1.75
C LYS A 192 -12.67 -18.57 -0.46
N SER A 193 -13.01 -19.20 0.65
CA SER A 193 -12.73 -18.70 2.00
C SER A 193 -12.07 -19.82 2.80
N GLU A 194 -10.93 -19.53 3.41
CA GLU A 194 -10.20 -20.42 4.30
C GLU A 194 -10.07 -19.79 5.67
N LYS A 195 -10.23 -20.59 6.73
CA LYS A 195 -10.17 -20.10 8.09
C LYS A 195 -9.45 -21.10 8.98
N VAL A 196 -8.49 -20.62 9.75
CA VAL A 196 -7.77 -21.42 10.75
C VAL A 196 -7.82 -20.68 12.09
N GLY A 197 -8.40 -21.30 13.10
CA GLY A 197 -8.50 -20.79 14.46
C GLY A 197 -7.50 -21.40 15.41
N ASN A 198 -7.42 -20.82 16.62
CA ASN A 198 -6.56 -21.31 17.71
C ASN A 198 -5.07 -21.34 17.35
N VAL A 199 -4.63 -20.38 16.54
CA VAL A 199 -3.21 -20.25 16.17
C VAL A 199 -2.50 -19.44 17.23
N GLY A 200 -1.50 -20.05 17.89
CA GLY A 200 -0.57 -19.34 18.77
C GLY A 200 0.84 -19.37 18.19
N LEU A 201 1.58 -18.29 18.38
CA LEU A 201 3.01 -18.21 18.09
C LEU A 201 3.79 -17.90 19.37
N ALA A 202 4.97 -18.50 19.46
CA ALA A 202 5.96 -18.10 20.47
C ALA A 202 6.44 -16.66 20.19
N GLN A 203 7.20 -16.10 21.12
CA GLN A 203 7.89 -14.82 20.89
C GLN A 203 8.79 -14.93 19.65
N THR A 204 8.85 -13.86 18.85
CA THR A 204 9.71 -13.75 17.66
C THR A 204 9.63 -15.00 16.79
N GLY A 205 8.52 -15.17 16.09
CA GLY A 205 8.28 -16.38 15.29
C GLY A 205 7.47 -16.17 14.03
N VAL A 206 7.61 -17.12 13.12
CA VAL A 206 6.86 -17.20 11.86
C VAL A 206 6.11 -18.52 11.81
N LYS A 207 4.85 -18.50 11.37
CA LYS A 207 4.06 -19.71 11.21
C LYS A 207 3.19 -19.63 9.96
N GLU A 208 3.42 -20.51 8.99
CA GLU A 208 2.52 -20.71 7.87
C GLU A 208 1.27 -21.44 8.36
N VAL A 209 0.09 -20.96 7.97
CA VAL A 209 -1.20 -21.43 8.51
C VAL A 209 -2.20 -21.86 7.46
N ILE A 210 -2.14 -21.31 6.24
CA ILE A 210 -3.04 -21.64 5.13
C ILE A 210 -2.22 -21.76 3.85
N GLN A 211 -2.59 -22.70 2.97
CA GLN A 211 -1.99 -22.85 1.65
C GLN A 211 -3.01 -22.49 0.57
N LEU A 212 -2.69 -21.51 -0.29
CA LEU A 212 -3.60 -21.00 -1.33
C LEU A 212 -3.23 -21.44 -2.76
N LYS A 213 -2.15 -22.19 -2.96
CA LYS A 213 -1.63 -22.56 -4.28
C LYS A 213 -2.69 -23.13 -5.21
N ASP A 214 -3.43 -24.12 -4.76
CA ASP A 214 -4.43 -24.80 -5.60
C ASP A 214 -5.65 -23.91 -5.87
N ALA A 215 -6.07 -23.14 -4.86
CA ALA A 215 -7.18 -22.19 -5.00
C ALA A 215 -6.85 -21.08 -5.99
N LEU A 216 -5.64 -20.52 -5.94
CA LEU A 216 -5.16 -19.49 -6.86
C LEU A 216 -4.93 -20.06 -8.27
N ALA A 217 -4.45 -21.29 -8.42
CA ALA A 217 -4.29 -21.93 -9.71
C ALA A 217 -5.62 -22.14 -10.46
N ALA A 218 -6.73 -22.24 -9.72
CA ALA A 218 -8.07 -22.36 -10.29
C ALA A 218 -8.66 -21.00 -10.73
N THR A 219 -8.07 -19.87 -10.35
CA THR A 219 -8.54 -18.53 -10.73
C THR A 219 -8.01 -18.11 -12.09
N LYS A 220 -8.76 -17.25 -12.78
CA LYS A 220 -8.35 -16.67 -14.08
C LYS A 220 -8.19 -15.16 -13.94
N GLY A 221 -7.08 -14.63 -14.48
CA GLY A 221 -6.81 -13.21 -14.46
C GLY A 221 -6.38 -12.69 -13.08
N VAL A 222 -6.86 -11.51 -12.71
CA VAL A 222 -6.54 -10.89 -11.42
C VAL A 222 -7.47 -11.44 -10.33
N SER A 223 -6.88 -11.78 -9.20
CA SER A 223 -7.59 -12.19 -7.98
C SER A 223 -7.16 -11.31 -6.82
N PHE A 224 -8.10 -11.01 -5.92
CA PHE A 224 -7.80 -10.36 -4.66
C PHE A 224 -7.76 -11.40 -3.54
N VAL A 225 -6.75 -11.30 -2.67
CA VAL A 225 -6.66 -12.09 -1.44
C VAL A 225 -6.78 -11.14 -0.26
N VAL A 226 -7.88 -11.26 0.47
CA VAL A 226 -8.16 -10.46 1.67
C VAL A 226 -7.83 -11.28 2.90
N LEU A 227 -6.91 -10.80 3.70
CA LEU A 227 -6.42 -11.46 4.91
C LEU A 227 -6.89 -10.72 6.14
N ASN A 228 -7.47 -11.45 7.07
CA ASN A 228 -7.88 -10.92 8.38
C ASN A 228 -7.29 -11.80 9.49
N LEU A 229 -6.63 -11.17 10.44
CA LEU A 229 -6.13 -11.79 11.66
C LEU A 229 -6.87 -11.19 12.86
N THR A 230 -7.58 -12.01 13.62
CA THR A 230 -8.33 -11.57 14.79
C THR A 230 -7.84 -12.27 16.06
N ASN A 231 -7.92 -11.59 17.19
CA ASN A 231 -7.66 -12.19 18.50
C ASN A 231 -8.89 -12.94 19.05
N ALA A 232 -8.77 -13.55 20.21
CA ALA A 232 -9.86 -14.29 20.87
C ALA A 232 -11.10 -13.45 21.18
N ALA A 233 -10.96 -12.11 21.30
CA ALA A 233 -12.08 -11.18 21.51
C ALA A 233 -12.74 -10.74 20.18
N GLY A 234 -12.31 -11.30 19.03
CA GLY A 234 -12.79 -10.90 17.71
C GLY A 234 -12.25 -9.56 17.19
N LYS A 235 -11.30 -8.95 17.89
CA LYS A 235 -10.68 -7.69 17.44
C LYS A 235 -9.65 -7.98 16.36
N THR A 236 -9.69 -7.23 15.25
CA THR A 236 -8.67 -7.26 14.21
C THR A 236 -7.31 -6.86 14.77
N VAL A 237 -6.31 -7.70 14.52
CA VAL A 237 -4.90 -7.54 14.90
C VAL A 237 -4.09 -7.08 13.69
N SER A 238 -4.36 -7.65 12.51
CA SER A 238 -3.73 -7.31 11.24
C SER A 238 -4.72 -7.56 10.10
N HIS A 239 -4.70 -6.71 9.09
CA HIS A 239 -5.52 -6.81 7.88
C HIS A 239 -4.67 -6.46 6.68
N ASN A 240 -4.71 -7.30 5.63
CA ASN A 240 -3.93 -7.06 4.44
C ASN A 240 -4.69 -7.50 3.18
N VAL A 241 -4.47 -6.81 2.06
CA VAL A 241 -5.09 -7.14 0.78
C VAL A 241 -4.04 -7.20 -0.31
N TYR A 242 -4.07 -8.30 -1.06
CA TYR A 242 -3.18 -8.54 -2.20
C TYR A 242 -3.99 -8.60 -3.48
N TRP A 243 -3.40 -8.11 -4.57
CA TRP A 243 -3.90 -8.35 -5.93
C TRP A 243 -2.86 -9.17 -6.68
N LEU A 244 -3.29 -10.32 -7.14
CA LEU A 244 -2.42 -11.36 -7.68
C LEU A 244 -2.80 -11.68 -9.12
N SER A 245 -1.80 -11.93 -9.95
CA SER A 245 -1.95 -12.44 -11.31
C SER A 245 -0.85 -13.45 -11.60
N ALA A 246 -1.20 -14.59 -12.17
CA ALA A 246 -0.21 -15.61 -12.55
C ALA A 246 0.82 -15.12 -13.59
N THR A 247 0.44 -14.10 -14.37
CA THR A 247 1.25 -13.53 -15.46
C THR A 247 1.81 -12.14 -15.15
N ASP A 248 1.59 -11.61 -13.96
CA ASP A 248 1.88 -10.21 -13.59
C ASP A 248 1.15 -9.18 -14.50
N ASP A 249 0.06 -9.58 -15.16
CA ASP A 249 -0.80 -8.70 -15.93
C ASP A 249 -2.00 -8.27 -15.07
N PHE A 250 -2.08 -6.98 -14.77
CA PHE A 250 -3.10 -6.35 -13.95
C PHE A 250 -3.98 -5.36 -14.73
N LYS A 251 -3.94 -5.39 -16.07
CA LYS A 251 -4.67 -4.43 -16.91
C LYS A 251 -6.18 -4.46 -16.67
N SER A 252 -6.73 -5.61 -16.30
CA SER A 252 -8.16 -5.74 -15.97
C SER A 252 -8.61 -4.93 -14.75
N LEU A 253 -7.67 -4.44 -13.92
CA LEU A 253 -8.01 -3.48 -12.85
C LEU A 253 -8.59 -2.18 -13.40
N ASN A 254 -8.23 -1.78 -14.63
CA ASN A 254 -8.78 -0.57 -15.26
C ASN A 254 -10.29 -0.68 -15.55
N ASP A 255 -10.82 -1.90 -15.60
CA ASP A 255 -12.23 -2.20 -15.92
C ASP A 255 -13.04 -2.59 -14.67
N MET A 256 -12.49 -2.38 -13.45
CA MET A 256 -13.21 -2.67 -12.22
C MET A 256 -14.49 -1.86 -12.11
N LYS A 257 -15.57 -2.52 -11.67
CA LYS A 257 -16.84 -1.85 -11.38
C LYS A 257 -16.67 -0.92 -10.17
N HIS A 258 -17.40 0.20 -10.20
CA HIS A 258 -17.38 1.17 -9.11
C HIS A 258 -17.88 0.56 -7.80
N ALA A 259 -17.15 0.85 -6.73
CA ALA A 259 -17.52 0.55 -5.36
C ALA A 259 -18.03 1.82 -4.65
N GLN A 260 -18.74 1.65 -3.55
CA GLN A 260 -19.31 2.74 -2.75
C GLN A 260 -18.77 2.66 -1.33
N VAL A 261 -17.88 3.57 -0.97
CA VAL A 261 -17.33 3.66 0.37
C VAL A 261 -17.89 4.90 1.05
N GLN A 262 -18.44 4.71 2.26
CA GLN A 262 -18.90 5.79 3.12
C GLN A 262 -17.87 6.04 4.22
N GLY A 263 -17.43 7.29 4.36
CA GLY A 263 -16.62 7.73 5.49
C GLY A 263 -17.44 8.43 6.57
N LYS A 264 -17.21 8.10 7.84
CA LYS A 264 -17.88 8.70 9.01
C LYS A 264 -16.84 9.05 10.07
N VAL A 265 -16.88 10.29 10.59
CA VAL A 265 -16.10 10.66 11.76
C VAL A 265 -16.74 10.04 13.00
N ILE A 266 -15.99 9.22 13.74
CA ILE A 266 -16.46 8.58 14.97
C ILE A 266 -15.88 9.23 16.24
N LYS A 267 -14.76 9.96 16.10
CA LYS A 267 -14.17 10.76 17.18
C LYS A 267 -13.40 11.94 16.60
N ALA A 268 -13.49 13.10 17.27
CA ALA A 268 -12.68 14.28 16.98
C ALA A 268 -12.04 14.78 18.27
N GLU A 269 -10.75 15.05 18.23
CA GLU A 269 -9.95 15.50 19.37
C GLU A 269 -9.20 16.77 18.96
N LYS A 270 -9.45 17.87 19.66
CA LYS A 270 -8.75 19.15 19.44
C LYS A 270 -7.71 19.34 20.53
N GLY A 271 -6.44 19.33 20.11
CA GLY A 271 -5.31 19.53 21.00
C GLY A 271 -4.68 20.92 20.85
N LEU A 272 -3.68 21.22 21.67
CA LEU A 272 -2.93 22.48 21.60
C LEU A 272 -1.93 22.47 20.43
N SER A 273 -1.31 21.34 20.13
CA SER A 273 -0.30 21.19 19.08
C SER A 273 -0.83 20.51 17.82
N GLU A 274 -1.75 19.54 17.96
CA GLU A 274 -2.35 18.82 16.85
C GLU A 274 -3.85 18.54 17.10
N ASN A 275 -4.59 18.43 16.00
CA ASN A 275 -5.94 17.88 16.01
C ASN A 275 -5.91 16.48 15.43
N LYS A 276 -6.82 15.62 15.94
CA LYS A 276 -6.93 14.23 15.51
C LYS A 276 -8.39 13.86 15.25
N TRP A 277 -8.61 13.15 14.16
CA TRP A 277 -9.91 12.57 13.82
C TRP A 277 -9.78 11.06 13.64
N THR A 278 -10.69 10.32 14.25
CA THR A 278 -10.83 8.89 14.00
C THR A 278 -12.05 8.69 13.11
N MET A 279 -11.87 7.98 12.01
CA MET A 279 -12.88 7.78 10.99
C MET A 279 -13.11 6.30 10.75
N GLN A 280 -14.35 5.94 10.47
CA GLN A 280 -14.72 4.63 9.96
C GLN A 280 -15.04 4.77 8.46
N PHE A 281 -14.44 3.93 7.65
CA PHE A 281 -14.76 3.79 6.23
C PHE A 281 -15.43 2.43 6.02
N THR A 282 -16.61 2.42 5.39
CA THR A 282 -17.41 1.23 5.16
C THR A 282 -17.69 1.09 3.67
N ASN A 283 -17.36 -0.05 3.11
CA ASN A 283 -17.77 -0.41 1.75
C ASN A 283 -19.23 -0.89 1.77
N ASN A 284 -20.14 -0.07 1.26
CA ASN A 284 -21.57 -0.37 1.22
C ASN A 284 -22.02 -1.11 -0.05
N SER A 285 -21.08 -1.50 -0.90
CA SER A 285 -21.37 -2.14 -2.19
C SER A 285 -20.98 -3.62 -2.23
N ASN A 286 -21.45 -4.32 -3.26
CA ASN A 286 -21.03 -5.69 -3.58
C ASN A 286 -19.73 -5.75 -4.41
N GLN A 287 -19.04 -4.62 -4.59
CA GLN A 287 -17.77 -4.54 -5.30
C GLN A 287 -16.66 -4.30 -4.28
N LEU A 288 -15.51 -4.94 -4.44
CA LEU A 288 -14.31 -4.65 -3.67
C LEU A 288 -13.89 -3.21 -3.95
N ALA A 289 -13.75 -2.42 -2.90
CA ALA A 289 -13.20 -1.07 -2.99
C ALA A 289 -11.67 -1.16 -2.95
N PHE A 290 -11.05 -0.81 -4.07
CA PHE A 290 -9.62 -1.02 -4.26
C PHE A 290 -8.84 0.27 -4.12
N PHE A 291 -7.74 0.20 -3.36
CA PHE A 291 -6.72 1.24 -3.24
C PHE A 291 -7.29 2.60 -2.82
N VAL A 292 -8.06 2.57 -1.74
CA VAL A 292 -8.79 3.73 -1.18
C VAL A 292 -7.82 4.70 -0.51
N ARG A 293 -7.84 5.96 -0.93
CA ARG A 293 -6.96 7.03 -0.46
C ARG A 293 -7.78 8.17 0.19
N PRO A 294 -7.88 8.26 1.51
CA PRO A 294 -8.33 9.47 2.20
C PRO A 294 -7.20 10.51 2.28
N GLN A 295 -7.55 11.78 2.07
CA GLN A 295 -6.64 12.93 2.10
C GLN A 295 -7.23 14.02 3.00
N LEU A 296 -6.45 14.54 3.95
CA LEU A 296 -6.86 15.68 4.76
C LEU A 296 -6.71 16.97 3.96
N MET A 297 -7.81 17.66 3.70
CA MET A 297 -7.85 18.83 2.83
C MET A 297 -8.19 20.10 3.58
N LYS A 298 -7.64 21.22 3.13
CA LYS A 298 -7.96 22.57 3.57
C LYS A 298 -7.90 23.52 2.37
N ASN A 299 -8.96 24.27 2.14
CA ASN A 299 -9.05 25.21 1.01
C ASN A 299 -8.72 24.61 -0.36
N GLY A 300 -9.04 23.32 -0.56
CA GLY A 300 -8.76 22.61 -1.82
C GLY A 300 -7.34 22.03 -1.94
N GLU A 301 -6.47 22.24 -0.95
CA GLU A 301 -5.12 21.68 -0.91
C GLU A 301 -4.99 20.62 0.17
N GLU A 302 -4.15 19.61 -0.07
CA GLU A 302 -3.83 18.61 0.92
C GLU A 302 -2.96 19.18 2.04
N VAL A 303 -3.33 18.90 3.29
CA VAL A 303 -2.61 19.36 4.49
C VAL A 303 -1.36 18.52 4.70
N MET A 304 -0.19 19.12 4.60
CA MET A 304 1.09 18.46 4.80
C MET A 304 1.93 19.10 5.91
N PRO A 305 2.50 18.29 6.82
CA PRO A 305 2.27 16.86 6.99
C PRO A 305 0.91 16.55 7.60
N SER A 306 0.33 15.41 7.20
CA SER A 306 -0.77 14.78 7.91
C SER A 306 -0.43 13.30 8.19
N TYR A 307 -0.78 12.81 9.38
CA TYR A 307 -0.34 11.50 9.84
C TYR A 307 -1.51 10.53 9.92
N TRP A 308 -1.62 9.67 8.92
CA TRP A 308 -2.64 8.63 8.83
C TRP A 308 -2.14 7.33 9.45
N THR A 309 -2.99 6.66 10.23
CA THR A 309 -2.68 5.30 10.75
C THR A 309 -2.83 4.20 9.70
N GLY A 310 -3.41 4.50 8.56
CA GLY A 310 -3.54 3.64 7.39
C GLY A 310 -4.05 4.44 6.21
N ASN A 311 -3.59 4.13 5.01
CA ASN A 311 -3.99 4.77 3.76
C ASN A 311 -3.77 3.80 2.60
N TYR A 312 -4.29 4.08 1.41
CA TYR A 312 -4.23 3.19 0.25
C TYR A 312 -4.72 1.76 0.58
N PHE A 313 -5.70 1.66 1.46
CA PHE A 313 -6.30 0.39 1.87
C PHE A 313 -7.34 -0.11 0.87
N SER A 314 -7.67 -1.38 0.93
CA SER A 314 -8.78 -1.95 0.15
C SER A 314 -9.78 -2.61 1.09
N LEU A 315 -11.05 -2.64 0.71
CA LEU A 315 -12.12 -3.20 1.50
C LEU A 315 -12.92 -4.22 0.69
N ALA A 316 -13.05 -5.42 1.20
CA ALA A 316 -13.98 -6.39 0.66
C ALA A 316 -15.43 -5.86 0.65
N PRO A 317 -16.36 -6.46 -0.10
CA PRO A 317 -17.77 -6.10 -0.01
C PRO A 317 -18.26 -6.11 1.45
N HIS A 318 -18.91 -5.02 1.88
CA HIS A 318 -19.47 -4.81 3.23
C HIS A 318 -18.46 -4.76 4.38
N GLU A 319 -17.18 -4.69 4.08
CA GLU A 319 -16.12 -4.54 5.08
C GLU A 319 -15.99 -3.08 5.56
N SER A 320 -15.48 -2.91 6.78
CA SER A 320 -15.19 -1.61 7.37
C SER A 320 -13.81 -1.58 7.99
N ILE A 321 -13.16 -0.42 7.91
CA ILE A 321 -11.89 -0.14 8.59
C ILE A 321 -11.99 1.15 9.41
N ILE A 322 -11.25 1.19 10.51
CA ILE A 322 -11.10 2.41 11.32
C ILE A 322 -9.67 2.91 11.15
N VAL A 323 -9.54 4.15 10.70
CA VAL A 323 -8.25 4.84 10.59
C VAL A 323 -8.34 6.21 11.27
N SER A 324 -7.21 6.70 11.75
CA SER A 324 -7.10 8.04 12.31
C SER A 324 -6.18 8.90 11.47
N VAL A 325 -6.47 10.20 11.45
CA VAL A 325 -5.56 11.21 10.91
C VAL A 325 -5.31 12.27 11.97
N SER A 326 -4.06 12.70 12.11
CA SER A 326 -3.71 13.90 12.86
C SER A 326 -2.90 14.88 12.02
N ALA A 327 -3.00 16.16 12.36
CA ALA A 327 -2.22 17.21 11.72
C ALA A 327 -1.91 18.36 12.70
N PRO A 328 -0.76 19.03 12.56
CA PRO A 328 -0.40 20.17 13.41
C PRO A 328 -1.44 21.30 13.30
N VAL A 329 -1.86 21.86 14.42
CA VAL A 329 -2.81 23.00 14.48
C VAL A 329 -2.33 24.16 13.63
N ALA A 330 -1.02 24.43 13.61
CA ALA A 330 -0.43 25.47 12.77
C ALA A 330 -0.68 25.30 11.26
N LYS A 331 -0.90 24.07 10.79
CA LYS A 331 -1.21 23.78 9.39
C LYS A 331 -2.72 23.89 9.09
N LEU A 332 -3.55 23.67 10.10
CA LEU A 332 -5.01 23.68 9.97
C LEU A 332 -5.58 25.12 9.98
N GLY A 333 -5.07 26.00 10.87
CA GLY A 333 -5.57 27.39 11.01
C GLY A 333 -7.08 27.42 11.31
N ALA A 334 -7.76 28.51 10.93
CA ALA A 334 -9.17 28.73 11.19
C ALA A 334 -10.12 28.13 10.11
N ALA A 335 -9.62 27.71 8.97
CA ALA A 335 -10.46 27.16 7.91
C ALA A 335 -10.97 25.76 8.25
N LYS A 336 -12.19 25.43 7.79
CA LYS A 336 -12.75 24.09 7.94
C LYS A 336 -11.92 23.09 7.14
N SER A 337 -11.56 22.01 7.77
CA SER A 337 -10.91 20.87 7.12
C SER A 337 -11.94 19.88 6.62
N THR A 338 -11.60 19.17 5.56
CA THR A 338 -12.40 18.09 4.99
C THR A 338 -11.52 16.89 4.73
N VAL A 339 -12.10 15.74 4.50
CA VAL A 339 -11.41 14.58 3.94
C VAL A 339 -11.91 14.37 2.52
N LEU A 340 -11.02 14.43 1.54
CA LEU A 340 -11.27 13.95 0.20
C LEU A 340 -11.02 12.44 0.21
N LEU A 341 -12.01 11.67 -0.18
CA LEU A 341 -11.91 10.22 -0.35
C LEU A 341 -11.89 9.91 -1.84
N GLU A 342 -10.88 9.23 -2.29
CA GLU A 342 -10.75 8.71 -3.64
C GLU A 342 -10.21 7.27 -3.60
N GLY A 343 -10.16 6.58 -4.74
CA GLY A 343 -9.61 5.22 -4.84
C GLY A 343 -9.67 4.76 -6.29
N TRP A 344 -9.09 3.59 -6.57
CA TRP A 344 -8.96 3.08 -7.93
C TRP A 344 -10.30 2.96 -8.67
N ASN A 345 -11.32 2.45 -7.98
CA ASN A 345 -12.66 2.25 -8.53
C ASN A 345 -13.74 2.97 -7.72
N LEU A 346 -13.42 4.13 -7.15
CA LEU A 346 -14.34 4.97 -6.39
C LEU A 346 -14.56 6.32 -7.06
N ASP A 347 -15.78 6.85 -6.94
CA ASP A 347 -16.01 8.26 -7.19
C ASP A 347 -15.49 9.12 -6.04
N LYS A 348 -14.95 10.28 -6.37
CA LYS A 348 -14.44 11.21 -5.36
C LYS A 348 -15.55 11.73 -4.46
N GLN A 349 -15.31 11.74 -3.15
CA GLN A 349 -16.24 12.22 -2.14
C GLN A 349 -15.54 13.19 -1.19
N VAL A 350 -16.29 14.18 -0.69
CA VAL A 350 -15.82 15.12 0.31
C VAL A 350 -16.58 14.91 1.61
N ILE A 351 -15.85 14.66 2.68
CA ILE A 351 -16.38 14.45 4.04
C ILE A 351 -16.00 15.65 4.88
N THR A 352 -17.00 16.36 5.41
CA THR A 352 -16.76 17.51 6.30
C THR A 352 -16.32 17.03 7.68
N LEU A 353 -15.26 17.63 8.21
CA LEU A 353 -14.79 17.39 9.57
C LEU A 353 -15.41 18.38 10.55
N PRO A 354 -15.74 17.96 11.80
CA PRO A 354 -16.33 18.81 12.84
C PRO A 354 -15.33 19.80 13.48
#